data_b94f56959668f9dd45b920ec00e2245b
#
_entry.id   b94f56959668f9dd45b920ec00e2245b
#
_cell.length_a   1.000
_cell.length_b   1.000
_cell.length_c   1.000
_cell.angle_alpha   90.00
_cell.angle_beta   90.00
_cell.angle_gamma   90.00
#
_symmetry.space_group_name_H-M   'P 1'
#
loop_
_entity.id
_entity.type
_entity.pdbx_description
1 polymer ?
#
loop_
_entity_poly.entity_id
_entity_poly.type
_entity_poly.pdbx_seq_one_letter_code
_entity_poly.pdbx_strand_id
1 'polypeptide(L)'
;MCIRDRVNRIKAFEIFLRKYPQYLEKVRLVMLTVPSRAAVSDYKKLKRETDEIVGRVNGEFATVNWTPIWYYYRNMDFEDLVDLYTTSDIAMITPVRDGMNLVAKEFISTRVEKDGVLILSEMAGASKELFQAVLVNPFDLDNMAEALYQAVNMSKAEQVERNRKMRKRLKRYNVEHWAKEFMRGLNLQSKNKIKSSLHAFEFKNGLFN
;
A
#
# COMPACT_ATOMS: atom_id res chain seq x y z
N MET A 1 8.66 -3.31 -2.34
CA MET A 1 7.46 -3.01 -3.13
C MET A 1 7.14 -4.23 -3.98
N CYS A 2 5.95 -4.80 -3.85
CA CYS A 2 5.59 -6.03 -4.54
C CYS A 2 5.37 -5.75 -6.03
N ILE A 3 6.03 -6.53 -6.88
CA ILE A 3 6.14 -6.30 -8.30
C ILE A 3 4.84 -6.63 -9.05
N ARG A 4 4.06 -7.59 -8.53
CA ARG A 4 2.88 -8.15 -9.22
C ARG A 4 1.62 -7.29 -9.15
N ASP A 5 1.57 -6.28 -8.29
CA ASP A 5 0.40 -5.43 -8.08
C ASP A 5 0.16 -4.40 -9.20
N ARG A 6 1.20 -4.05 -9.97
CA ARG A 6 1.12 -3.00 -11.00
C ARG A 6 0.12 -3.31 -12.09
N VAL A 7 0.20 -4.52 -12.62
CA VAL A 7 -0.69 -4.98 -13.70
C VAL A 7 -2.14 -5.06 -13.21
N ASN A 8 -2.36 -5.61 -12.02
CA ASN A 8 -3.70 -5.71 -11.44
C ASN A 8 -4.31 -4.32 -11.18
N ARG A 9 -3.51 -3.37 -10.72
CA ARG A 9 -3.95 -1.99 -10.50
C ARG A 9 -4.38 -1.31 -11.79
N ILE A 10 -3.62 -1.49 -12.88
CA ILE A 10 -4.00 -0.94 -14.20
C ILE A 10 -5.28 -1.60 -14.70
N LYS A 11 -5.40 -2.94 -14.60
CA LYS A 11 -6.60 -3.66 -14.99
C LYS A 11 -7.84 -3.22 -14.21
N ALA A 12 -7.70 -3.06 -12.90
CA ALA A 12 -8.81 -2.56 -12.07
C ALA A 12 -9.22 -1.13 -12.45
N PHE A 13 -8.25 -0.27 -12.75
CA PHE A 13 -8.52 1.09 -13.25
C PHE A 13 -9.20 1.07 -14.63
N GLU A 14 -8.79 0.18 -15.53
CA GLU A 14 -9.46 -0.02 -16.81
C GLU A 14 -10.91 -0.47 -16.63
N ILE A 15 -11.18 -1.45 -15.74
CA ILE A 15 -12.54 -1.90 -15.40
C ILE A 15 -13.35 -0.72 -14.86
N PHE A 16 -12.76 0.09 -13.98
CA PHE A 16 -13.40 1.29 -13.45
C PHE A 16 -13.80 2.26 -14.56
N LEU A 17 -12.92 2.57 -15.53
CA LEU A 17 -13.24 3.47 -16.64
C LEU A 17 -14.34 2.93 -17.54
N ARG A 18 -14.37 1.62 -17.82
CA ARG A 18 -15.43 0.98 -18.61
C ARG A 18 -16.77 0.98 -17.89
N LYS A 19 -16.77 0.69 -16.61
CA LYS A 19 -17.99 0.57 -15.79
C LYS A 19 -18.59 1.93 -15.45
N TYR A 20 -17.74 2.95 -15.34
CA TYR A 20 -18.12 4.29 -14.93
C TYR A 20 -17.66 5.36 -15.92
N PRO A 21 -18.18 5.38 -17.17
CA PRO A 21 -17.72 6.27 -18.23
C PRO A 21 -17.87 7.76 -17.91
N GLN A 22 -18.70 8.14 -16.94
CA GLN A 22 -18.84 9.52 -16.47
C GLN A 22 -17.58 10.08 -15.81
N TYR A 23 -16.57 9.24 -15.51
CA TYR A 23 -15.26 9.65 -14.97
C TYR A 23 -14.18 9.77 -16.04
N LEU A 24 -14.45 9.45 -17.29
CA LEU A 24 -13.55 9.75 -18.40
C LEU A 24 -13.23 11.25 -18.40
N GLU A 25 -11.98 11.58 -18.68
CA GLU A 25 -11.44 12.96 -18.66
C GLU A 25 -11.40 13.64 -17.26
N LYS A 26 -11.95 13.01 -16.22
CA LYS A 26 -12.01 13.58 -14.87
C LYS A 26 -11.06 12.95 -13.87
N VAL A 27 -10.59 11.74 -14.16
CA VAL A 27 -9.66 10.99 -13.29
C VAL A 27 -8.40 10.62 -14.04
N ARG A 28 -7.31 10.45 -13.33
CA ARG A 28 -6.03 10.01 -13.89
C ARG A 28 -5.29 9.11 -12.91
N LEU A 29 -4.79 7.99 -13.39
CA LEU A 29 -3.91 7.13 -12.62
C LEU A 29 -2.46 7.56 -12.83
N VAL A 30 -1.82 8.08 -11.78
CA VAL A 30 -0.39 8.38 -11.78
C VAL A 30 0.38 7.20 -11.20
N MET A 31 1.25 6.59 -11.99
CA MET A 31 2.06 5.46 -11.58
C MET A 31 3.53 5.80 -11.56
N LEU A 32 4.10 5.93 -10.38
CA LEU A 32 5.54 6.05 -10.19
C LEU A 32 6.15 4.67 -9.93
N THR A 33 7.10 4.30 -10.74
CA THR A 33 7.84 3.05 -10.66
C THR A 33 9.33 3.33 -10.61
N VAL A 34 9.93 3.09 -9.46
CA VAL A 34 11.38 3.22 -9.29
C VAL A 34 12.07 1.99 -9.91
N PRO A 35 13.05 2.17 -10.82
CA PRO A 35 13.86 1.08 -11.35
C PRO A 35 14.56 0.32 -10.21
N SER A 36 14.32 -0.97 -10.10
CA SER A 36 14.92 -1.83 -9.09
C SER A 36 15.30 -3.15 -9.72
N ARG A 37 16.49 -3.66 -9.41
CA ARG A 37 16.99 -4.97 -9.86
C ARG A 37 16.80 -5.21 -11.37
N ALA A 38 17.12 -4.20 -12.21
CA ALA A 38 16.90 -4.22 -13.65
C ALA A 38 17.63 -5.37 -14.39
N ALA A 39 18.61 -6.01 -13.76
CA ALA A 39 19.32 -7.16 -14.31
C ALA A 39 18.54 -8.48 -14.21
N VAL A 40 17.51 -8.58 -13.34
CA VAL A 40 16.73 -9.80 -13.12
C VAL A 40 15.67 -9.97 -14.21
N SER A 41 15.59 -11.15 -14.82
CA SER A 41 14.67 -11.46 -15.95
C SER A 41 13.20 -11.18 -15.66
N ASP A 42 12.73 -11.54 -14.46
CA ASP A 42 11.34 -11.35 -14.05
C ASP A 42 10.94 -9.87 -13.97
N TYR A 43 11.88 -9.00 -13.58
CA TYR A 43 11.64 -7.55 -13.55
C TYR A 43 11.54 -6.95 -14.95
N LYS A 44 12.36 -7.46 -15.90
CA LYS A 44 12.27 -7.06 -17.32
C LYS A 44 10.95 -7.49 -17.93
N LYS A 45 10.50 -8.72 -17.66
CA LYS A 45 9.22 -9.24 -18.13
C LYS A 45 8.06 -8.41 -17.61
N LEU A 46 8.05 -8.13 -16.31
CA LEU A 46 6.99 -7.33 -15.70
C LEU A 46 6.97 -5.89 -16.22
N LYS A 47 8.17 -5.28 -16.43
CA LYS A 47 8.24 -3.95 -17.03
C LYS A 47 7.59 -3.95 -18.41
N ARG A 48 7.93 -4.91 -19.27
CA ARG A 48 7.33 -5.07 -20.60
C ARG A 48 5.82 -5.23 -20.51
N GLU A 49 5.33 -6.11 -19.66
CA GLU A 49 3.89 -6.32 -19.44
C GLU A 49 3.19 -5.03 -18.96
N THR A 50 3.86 -4.26 -18.09
CA THR A 50 3.35 -2.96 -17.63
C THR A 50 3.30 -1.96 -18.76
N ASP A 51 4.38 -1.83 -19.55
CA ASP A 51 4.45 -0.90 -20.70
C ASP A 51 3.36 -1.23 -21.74
N GLU A 52 3.17 -2.51 -22.06
CA GLU A 52 2.17 -3.00 -23.00
C GLU A 52 0.74 -2.66 -22.54
N ILE A 53 0.41 -2.92 -21.28
CA ILE A 53 -0.95 -2.66 -20.77
C ILE A 53 -1.21 -1.15 -20.63
N VAL A 54 -0.21 -0.35 -20.23
CA VAL A 54 -0.34 1.12 -20.19
C VAL A 54 -0.57 1.66 -21.59
N GLY A 55 0.24 1.20 -22.57
CA GLY A 55 0.07 1.61 -23.96
C GLY A 55 -1.30 1.26 -24.53
N ARG A 56 -1.81 0.06 -24.25
CA ARG A 56 -3.14 -0.38 -24.69
C ARG A 56 -4.26 0.44 -24.05
N VAL A 57 -4.24 0.63 -22.74
CA VAL A 57 -5.28 1.40 -22.04
C VAL A 57 -5.27 2.86 -22.45
N ASN A 58 -4.08 3.46 -22.58
CA ASN A 58 -3.98 4.83 -23.07
C ASN A 58 -4.45 4.96 -24.50
N GLY A 59 -4.08 4.01 -25.39
CA GLY A 59 -4.55 4.02 -26.79
C GLY A 59 -6.05 3.86 -26.94
N GLU A 60 -6.71 3.17 -26.01
CA GLU A 60 -8.15 2.96 -26.05
C GLU A 60 -8.96 4.15 -25.51
N PHE A 61 -8.51 4.76 -24.40
CA PHE A 61 -9.31 5.75 -23.68
C PHE A 61 -8.82 7.19 -23.84
N ALA A 62 -7.58 7.43 -24.30
CA ALA A 62 -7.06 8.79 -24.39
C ALA A 62 -7.85 9.64 -25.40
N THR A 63 -7.96 10.93 -25.09
CA THR A 63 -8.44 11.95 -26.00
C THR A 63 -7.29 12.93 -26.31
N VAL A 64 -7.54 13.92 -27.17
CA VAL A 64 -6.52 14.92 -27.54
C VAL A 64 -5.96 15.64 -26.30
N ASN A 65 -6.79 15.86 -25.28
CA ASN A 65 -6.42 16.66 -24.11
C ASN A 65 -6.25 15.84 -22.83
N TRP A 66 -6.48 14.54 -22.88
CA TRP A 66 -6.44 13.71 -21.69
C TRP A 66 -5.86 12.32 -21.95
N THR A 67 -5.02 11.87 -21.03
CA THR A 67 -4.44 10.53 -21.00
C THR A 67 -4.77 9.89 -19.65
N PRO A 68 -5.40 8.70 -19.63
CA PRO A 68 -5.85 8.07 -18.40
C PRO A 68 -4.73 7.67 -17.45
N ILE A 69 -3.57 7.23 -17.98
CA ILE A 69 -2.46 6.74 -17.17
C ILE A 69 -1.20 7.54 -17.47
N TRP A 70 -0.68 8.22 -16.45
CA TRP A 70 0.66 8.77 -16.45
C TRP A 70 1.61 7.77 -15.80
N TYR A 71 2.52 7.22 -16.59
CA TYR A 71 3.45 6.21 -16.14
C TYR A 71 4.88 6.72 -16.14
N TYR A 72 5.49 6.78 -14.96
CA TYR A 72 6.87 7.22 -14.76
C TYR A 72 7.74 6.03 -14.30
N TYR A 73 8.73 5.67 -15.12
CA TYR A 73 9.74 4.67 -14.78
C TYR A 73 11.06 5.36 -14.47
N ARG A 74 11.13 6.03 -13.32
CA ARG A 74 12.29 6.79 -12.86
C ARG A 74 12.29 6.94 -11.34
N ASN A 75 13.45 7.39 -10.79
CA ASN A 75 13.48 7.92 -9.43
C ASN A 75 12.77 9.28 -9.41
N MET A 76 12.32 9.65 -8.23
CA MET A 76 11.72 10.94 -7.92
C MET A 76 12.37 11.46 -6.64
N ASP A 77 12.70 12.72 -6.61
CA ASP A 77 13.26 13.36 -5.44
C ASP A 77 12.22 13.44 -4.32
N PHE A 78 12.70 13.62 -3.09
CA PHE A 78 11.81 13.56 -1.92
C PHE A 78 10.73 14.65 -1.95
N GLU A 79 11.08 15.86 -2.36
CA GLU A 79 10.15 17.00 -2.45
C GLU A 79 9.05 16.71 -3.48
N ASP A 80 9.42 16.29 -4.69
CA ASP A 80 8.49 15.89 -5.75
C ASP A 80 7.56 14.75 -5.31
N LEU A 81 8.11 13.80 -4.54
CA LEU A 81 7.31 12.68 -4.01
C LEU A 81 6.28 13.15 -2.97
N VAL A 82 6.66 14.08 -2.10
CA VAL A 82 5.74 14.69 -1.14
C VAL A 82 4.66 15.48 -1.87
N ASP A 83 5.02 16.24 -2.90
CA ASP A 83 4.07 16.97 -3.73
C ASP A 83 3.11 16.03 -4.44
N LEU A 84 3.61 14.92 -4.99
CA LEU A 84 2.74 13.89 -5.58
C LEU A 84 1.73 13.34 -4.56
N TYR A 85 2.18 13.07 -3.32
CA TYR A 85 1.27 12.57 -2.27
C TYR A 85 0.25 13.64 -1.85
N THR A 86 0.66 14.89 -1.70
CA THR A 86 -0.23 15.97 -1.23
C THR A 86 -1.25 16.40 -2.28
N THR A 87 -0.91 16.33 -3.56
CA THR A 87 -1.81 16.68 -4.67
C THR A 87 -2.70 15.53 -5.14
N SER A 88 -2.40 14.28 -4.73
CA SER A 88 -3.22 13.13 -5.11
C SER A 88 -4.45 13.00 -4.21
N ASP A 89 -5.63 12.88 -4.79
CA ASP A 89 -6.89 12.66 -4.04
C ASP A 89 -6.99 11.24 -3.48
N ILE A 90 -6.44 10.26 -4.20
CA ILE A 90 -6.55 8.84 -3.87
C ILE A 90 -5.18 8.19 -3.99
N ALA A 91 -4.74 7.48 -2.95
CA ALA A 91 -3.62 6.56 -3.04
C ALA A 91 -4.12 5.12 -3.13
N MET A 92 -3.84 4.46 -4.24
CA MET A 92 -4.17 3.05 -4.46
C MET A 92 -2.93 2.17 -4.29
N ILE A 93 -2.80 1.54 -3.14
CA ILE A 93 -1.64 0.76 -2.72
C ILE A 93 -2.05 -0.68 -2.49
N THR A 94 -1.87 -1.51 -3.50
CA THR A 94 -2.45 -2.85 -3.59
C THR A 94 -1.41 -3.96 -3.74
N PRO A 95 -0.38 -4.05 -2.86
CA PRO A 95 0.61 -5.11 -2.96
C PRO A 95 -0.03 -6.48 -2.75
N VAL A 96 0.42 -7.46 -3.52
CA VAL A 96 0.03 -8.88 -3.38
C VAL A 96 0.60 -9.48 -2.09
N ARG A 97 1.76 -8.99 -1.66
CA ARG A 97 2.39 -9.38 -0.39
C ARG A 97 3.40 -8.30 0.02
N ASP A 98 3.18 -7.74 1.19
CA ASP A 98 4.09 -6.74 1.77
C ASP A 98 4.03 -6.83 3.29
N GLY A 99 5.18 -6.94 3.95
CA GLY A 99 5.25 -7.09 5.41
C GLY A 99 4.85 -5.84 6.19
N MET A 100 4.95 -4.65 5.58
CA MET A 100 4.62 -3.37 6.22
C MET A 100 3.87 -2.45 5.26
N ASN A 101 4.54 -1.92 4.27
CA ASN A 101 4.19 -0.88 3.33
C ASN A 101 4.32 0.55 3.89
N LEU A 102 5.51 1.12 3.72
CA LEU A 102 5.80 2.50 4.14
C LEU A 102 5.05 3.53 3.30
N VAL A 103 4.85 3.29 2.01
CA VAL A 103 4.16 4.22 1.09
C VAL A 103 2.76 4.57 1.59
N ALA A 104 2.01 3.61 2.14
CA ALA A 104 0.71 3.86 2.75
C ALA A 104 0.80 4.79 3.98
N LYS A 105 1.84 4.59 4.80
CA LYS A 105 2.08 5.44 5.98
C LYS A 105 2.55 6.84 5.59
N GLU A 106 3.40 6.95 4.58
CA GLU A 106 3.86 8.21 4.00
C GLU A 106 2.69 9.03 3.46
N PHE A 107 1.85 8.43 2.62
CA PHE A 107 0.65 9.09 2.10
C PHE A 107 -0.23 9.66 3.23
N ILE A 108 -0.57 8.85 4.23
CA ILE A 108 -1.39 9.34 5.36
C ILE A 108 -0.68 10.42 6.18
N SER A 109 0.65 10.39 6.27
CA SER A 109 1.42 11.40 7.00
C SER A 109 1.43 12.75 6.29
N THR A 110 1.42 12.77 4.95
CA THR A 110 1.38 14.00 4.14
C THR A 110 0.01 14.69 4.12
N ARG A 111 -1.07 13.99 4.49
CA ARG A 111 -2.45 14.56 4.49
C ARG A 111 -2.66 15.54 5.67
N VAL A 112 -2.03 16.70 5.59
CA VAL A 112 -2.08 17.72 6.66
C VAL A 112 -3.51 18.24 6.82
N GLU A 113 -4.19 18.50 5.73
CA GLU A 113 -5.60 18.91 5.68
C GLU A 113 -6.59 17.77 5.93
N LYS A 114 -6.07 16.57 6.09
CA LYS A 114 -6.79 15.35 6.45
C LYS A 114 -7.77 14.85 5.39
N ASP A 115 -7.77 15.37 4.19
CA ASP A 115 -8.55 14.83 3.07
C ASP A 115 -7.77 13.75 2.29
N GLY A 116 -8.40 13.19 1.25
CA GLY A 116 -7.86 12.10 0.44
C GLY A 116 -8.20 10.71 0.97
N VAL A 117 -8.18 9.74 0.07
CA VAL A 117 -8.58 8.35 0.35
C VAL A 117 -7.42 7.40 0.15
N LEU A 118 -7.21 6.51 1.11
CA LEU A 118 -6.29 5.38 0.96
C LEU A 118 -7.08 4.12 0.63
N ILE A 119 -6.81 3.54 -0.56
CA ILE A 119 -7.19 2.17 -0.92
C ILE A 119 -5.99 1.29 -0.66
N LEU A 120 -6.14 0.29 0.20
CA LEU A 120 -5.04 -0.52 0.69
C LEU A 120 -5.33 -2.01 0.58
N SER A 121 -4.35 -2.78 0.07
CA SER A 121 -4.44 -4.23 0.09
C SER A 121 -4.54 -4.79 1.50
N GLU A 122 -5.46 -5.70 1.74
CA GLU A 122 -5.56 -6.50 2.97
C GLU A 122 -4.31 -7.36 3.22
N MET A 123 -3.52 -7.63 2.17
CA MET A 123 -2.28 -8.40 2.22
C MET A 123 -1.04 -7.55 2.56
N ALA A 124 -1.22 -6.23 2.78
CA ALA A 124 -0.18 -5.36 3.32
C ALA A 124 -0.23 -5.39 4.86
N GLY A 125 0.93 -5.50 5.52
CA GLY A 125 1.00 -5.44 6.99
C GLY A 125 0.42 -4.14 7.56
N ALA A 126 0.54 -3.04 6.83
CA ALA A 126 -0.04 -1.75 7.19
C ALA A 126 -1.58 -1.77 7.28
N SER A 127 -2.29 -2.72 6.65
CA SER A 127 -3.75 -2.83 6.72
C SER A 127 -4.25 -3.06 8.16
N LYS A 128 -3.45 -3.76 8.98
CA LYS A 128 -3.73 -4.02 10.39
C LYS A 128 -3.57 -2.78 11.28
N GLU A 129 -2.89 -1.77 10.78
CA GLU A 129 -2.70 -0.49 11.47
C GLU A 129 -3.61 0.61 10.91
N LEU A 130 -3.82 0.62 9.60
CA LEU A 130 -4.59 1.61 8.84
C LEU A 130 -5.96 1.07 8.41
N PHE A 131 -6.68 0.46 9.33
CA PHE A 131 -7.95 -0.24 9.06
C PHE A 131 -9.13 0.70 8.70
N GLN A 132 -8.95 2.03 8.72
CA GLN A 132 -9.88 2.99 8.12
C GLN A 132 -9.64 3.24 6.63
N ALA A 133 -8.60 2.66 6.03
CA ALA A 133 -8.44 2.60 4.59
C ALA A 133 -9.60 1.82 3.95
N VAL A 134 -9.85 2.04 2.67
CA VAL A 134 -10.72 1.16 1.88
C VAL A 134 -9.89 -0.10 1.60
N LEU A 135 -10.22 -1.20 2.29
CA LEU A 135 -9.47 -2.45 2.16
C LEU A 135 -9.96 -3.25 0.96
N VAL A 136 -9.02 -3.79 0.19
CA VAL A 136 -9.31 -4.57 -1.02
C VAL A 136 -8.44 -5.82 -1.09
N ASN A 137 -8.98 -6.85 -1.73
CA ASN A 137 -8.20 -7.99 -2.18
C ASN A 137 -7.51 -7.64 -3.51
N PRO A 138 -6.15 -7.67 -3.59
CA PRO A 138 -5.42 -7.28 -4.80
C PRO A 138 -5.59 -8.25 -5.99
N PHE A 139 -6.27 -9.37 -5.81
CA PHE A 139 -6.64 -10.31 -6.87
C PHE A 139 -8.08 -10.13 -7.38
N ASP A 140 -8.92 -9.41 -6.65
CA ASP A 140 -10.29 -9.11 -7.03
C ASP A 140 -10.35 -7.76 -7.74
N LEU A 141 -10.22 -7.80 -9.07
CA LEU A 141 -10.14 -6.60 -9.92
C LEU A 141 -11.45 -5.81 -9.92
N ASP A 142 -12.58 -6.49 -9.86
CA ASP A 142 -13.90 -5.85 -9.82
C ASP A 142 -14.11 -5.13 -8.48
N ASN A 143 -13.77 -5.75 -7.37
CA ASN A 143 -13.81 -5.10 -6.06
C ASN A 143 -12.85 -3.91 -5.98
N MET A 144 -11.67 -4.00 -6.60
CA MET A 144 -10.74 -2.87 -6.69
C MET A 144 -11.31 -1.70 -7.52
N ALA A 145 -12.06 -1.98 -8.59
CA ALA A 145 -12.76 -0.97 -9.38
C ALA A 145 -13.91 -0.31 -8.60
N GLU A 146 -14.69 -1.10 -7.82
CA GLU A 146 -15.71 -0.58 -6.92
C GLU A 146 -15.11 0.30 -5.81
N ALA A 147 -13.95 -0.10 -5.26
CA ALA A 147 -13.23 0.69 -4.27
C ALA A 147 -12.78 2.04 -4.83
N LEU A 148 -12.36 2.10 -6.11
CA LEU A 148 -12.08 3.36 -6.80
C LEU A 148 -13.34 4.21 -6.91
N TYR A 149 -14.48 3.63 -7.32
CA TYR A 149 -15.75 4.33 -7.38
C TYR A 149 -16.17 4.89 -6.01
N GLN A 150 -16.07 4.08 -4.96
CA GLN A 150 -16.32 4.51 -3.59
C GLN A 150 -15.40 5.67 -3.19
N ALA A 151 -14.10 5.57 -3.50
CA ALA A 151 -13.12 6.58 -3.13
C ALA A 151 -13.37 7.93 -3.82
N VAL A 152 -13.67 7.92 -5.12
CA VAL A 152 -13.98 9.15 -5.89
C VAL A 152 -15.24 9.85 -5.37
N ASN A 153 -16.22 9.08 -4.89
CA ASN A 153 -17.48 9.62 -4.39
C ASN A 153 -17.51 9.85 -2.86
N MET A 154 -16.41 9.56 -2.16
CA MET A 154 -16.37 9.70 -0.70
C MET A 154 -16.48 11.16 -0.29
N SER A 155 -17.40 11.46 0.63
CA SER A 155 -17.59 12.82 1.13
C SER A 155 -16.31 13.35 1.85
N LYS A 156 -16.06 14.65 1.76
CA LYS A 156 -14.92 15.28 2.48
C LYS A 156 -14.95 14.99 3.98
N ALA A 157 -16.14 15.01 4.58
CA ALA A 157 -16.31 14.74 6.01
C ALA A 157 -15.84 13.32 6.37
N GLU A 158 -16.17 12.33 5.55
CA GLU A 158 -15.74 10.94 5.75
C GLU A 158 -14.23 10.80 5.53
N GLN A 159 -13.67 11.41 4.48
CA GLN A 159 -12.22 11.41 4.23
C GLN A 159 -11.45 11.95 5.44
N VAL A 160 -11.88 13.11 5.96
CA VAL A 160 -11.27 13.77 7.13
C VAL A 160 -11.32 12.88 8.37
N GLU A 161 -12.47 12.26 8.65
CA GLU A 161 -12.62 11.39 9.82
C GLU A 161 -11.77 10.13 9.72
N ARG A 162 -11.71 9.50 8.55
CA ARG A 162 -10.85 8.33 8.29
C ARG A 162 -9.37 8.69 8.47
N ASN A 163 -8.91 9.76 7.84
CA ASN A 163 -7.51 10.21 7.93
C ASN A 163 -7.13 10.63 9.36
N ARG A 164 -8.03 11.30 10.09
CA ARG A 164 -7.81 11.67 11.48
C ARG A 164 -7.52 10.43 12.36
N LYS A 165 -8.29 9.36 12.17
CA LYS A 165 -8.10 8.10 12.90
C LYS A 165 -6.79 7.42 12.53
N MET A 166 -6.47 7.31 11.23
CA MET A 166 -5.23 6.72 10.75
C MET A 166 -3.99 7.50 11.22
N ARG A 167 -4.00 8.83 11.14
CA ARG A 167 -2.91 9.68 11.63
C ARG A 167 -2.71 9.57 13.15
N LYS A 168 -3.80 9.51 13.92
CA LYS A 168 -3.72 9.28 15.37
C LYS A 168 -3.03 7.94 15.67
N ARG A 169 -3.35 6.92 14.90
CA ARG A 169 -2.72 5.60 15.01
C ARG A 169 -1.23 5.66 14.70
N LEU A 170 -0.83 6.27 13.57
CA LEU A 170 0.58 6.39 13.17
C LEU A 170 1.42 7.15 14.20
N LYS A 171 0.89 8.23 14.78
CA LYS A 171 1.58 8.97 15.86
C LYS A 171 1.81 8.11 17.10
N ARG A 172 0.86 7.24 17.45
CA ARG A 172 0.96 6.37 18.62
C ARG A 172 1.88 5.17 18.41
N TYR A 173 1.83 4.57 17.19
CA TYR A 173 2.61 3.39 16.82
C TYR A 173 3.81 3.78 15.93
N ASN A 174 4.66 4.64 16.48
CA ASN A 174 5.88 5.11 15.84
C ASN A 174 7.05 4.10 16.02
N VAL A 175 8.23 4.46 15.51
CA VAL A 175 9.44 3.63 15.60
C VAL A 175 9.85 3.34 17.05
N GLU A 176 9.65 4.28 17.97
CA GLU A 176 9.97 4.08 19.39
C GLU A 176 9.05 3.02 20.03
N HIS A 177 7.75 3.07 19.72
CA HIS A 177 6.80 2.06 20.17
C HIS A 177 7.18 0.68 19.61
N TRP A 178 7.48 0.60 18.32
CA TRP A 178 7.94 -0.65 17.70
C TRP A 178 9.19 -1.20 18.37
N ALA A 179 10.21 -0.36 18.61
CA ALA A 179 11.44 -0.77 19.26
C ALA A 179 11.20 -1.30 20.69
N LYS A 180 10.33 -0.63 21.46
CA LYS A 180 9.95 -1.08 22.81
C LYS A 180 9.25 -2.46 22.78
N GLU A 181 8.30 -2.66 21.89
CA GLU A 181 7.61 -3.95 21.75
C GLU A 181 8.54 -5.07 21.26
N PHE A 182 9.44 -4.76 20.32
CA PHE A 182 10.46 -5.70 19.86
C PHE A 182 11.39 -6.15 21.00
N MET A 183 11.92 -5.20 21.78
CA MET A 183 12.78 -5.48 22.94
C MET A 183 12.02 -6.26 24.02
N ARG A 184 10.74 -5.96 24.25
CA ARG A 184 9.89 -6.71 25.15
C ARG A 184 9.74 -8.18 24.71
N GLY A 185 9.50 -8.40 23.42
CA GLY A 185 9.41 -9.75 22.82
C GLY A 185 10.70 -10.54 22.97
N LEU A 186 11.85 -9.93 22.73
CA LEU A 186 13.15 -10.56 22.93
C LEU A 186 13.39 -10.97 24.40
N ASN A 187 13.08 -10.08 25.34
CA ASN A 187 13.24 -10.35 26.77
C ASN A 187 12.32 -11.49 27.25
N LEU A 188 11.10 -11.59 26.72
CA LEU A 188 10.19 -12.68 27.01
C LEU A 188 10.69 -14.02 26.49
N GLN A 189 11.23 -14.05 25.26
CA GLN A 189 11.82 -15.26 24.68
C GLN A 189 13.07 -15.71 25.44
N SER A 190 13.92 -14.78 25.84
CA SER A 190 15.11 -15.08 26.66
C SER A 190 14.72 -15.72 28.01
N LYS A 191 13.73 -15.15 28.72
CA LYS A 191 13.24 -15.70 29.99
C LYS A 191 12.62 -17.10 29.82
N ASN A 192 11.90 -17.35 28.73
CA ASN A 192 11.29 -18.64 28.45
C ASN A 192 12.36 -19.70 28.10
N LYS A 193 13.41 -19.33 27.35
CA LYS A 193 14.55 -20.23 27.10
C LYS A 193 15.30 -20.60 28.37
N ILE A 194 15.54 -19.64 29.24
CA ILE A 194 16.18 -19.87 30.55
C ILE A 194 15.34 -20.81 31.42
N LYS A 195 14.01 -20.57 31.48
CA LYS A 195 13.09 -21.45 32.24
C LYS A 195 13.06 -22.87 31.70
N SER A 196 13.00 -23.05 30.37
CA SER A 196 13.02 -24.39 29.75
C SER A 196 14.35 -25.11 29.95
N SER A 197 15.47 -24.38 29.92
CA SER A 197 16.81 -24.94 30.18
C SER A 197 16.98 -25.33 31.65
N LEU A 198 16.47 -24.54 32.58
CA LEU A 198 16.45 -24.87 34.00
C LEU A 198 15.57 -26.12 34.32
N HIS A 199 14.39 -26.18 33.71
CA HIS A 199 13.50 -27.35 33.87
C HIS A 199 14.12 -28.65 33.32
N ALA A 200 14.80 -28.53 32.16
CA ALA A 200 15.52 -29.65 31.54
C ALA A 200 16.73 -30.09 32.38
N PHE A 201 17.39 -29.14 33.05
CA PHE A 201 18.52 -29.40 33.95
C PHE A 201 18.04 -30.09 35.27
N GLU A 202 16.94 -29.64 35.86
CA GLU A 202 16.32 -30.22 37.05
C GLU A 202 15.83 -31.65 36.80
N PHE A 203 15.24 -31.92 35.61
CA PHE A 203 14.80 -33.26 35.20
C PHE A 203 15.97 -34.24 34.98
N LYS A 204 17.14 -33.74 34.47
CA LYS A 204 18.32 -34.59 34.27
C LYS A 204 19.05 -34.93 35.57
N ASN A 205 18.94 -34.12 36.58
CA ASN A 205 19.67 -34.29 37.85
C ASN A 205 18.87 -34.86 38.98
N GLY A 206 17.64 -35.33 38.73
CA GLY A 206 16.85 -36.09 39.73
C GLY A 206 16.49 -35.29 40.99
N LEU A 207 16.33 -33.96 40.90
CA LEU A 207 16.05 -33.09 42.05
C LEU A 207 14.59 -33.04 42.47
N PHE A 208 13.76 -33.99 42.00
CA PHE A 208 12.43 -34.23 42.52
C PHE A 208 12.28 -35.74 42.78
N ASN A 209 12.55 -36.14 44.01
CA ASN A 209 11.98 -37.30 44.69
C ASN A 209 10.94 -36.79 45.66
#